data_21aaa2793ffedf329f03d5ad9e6cf80f
#
_entry.id   21aaa2793ffedf329f03d5ad9e6cf80f
#
_cell.length_a   1.000
_cell.length_b   1.000
_cell.length_c   1.000
_cell.angle_alpha   90.00
_cell.angle_beta   90.00
_cell.angle_gamma   90.00
#
_symmetry.space_group_name_H-M   'P 1'
#
loop_
_entity.id
_entity.type
_entity.pdbx_description
1 polymer ?
#
loop_
_entity_poly.entity_id
_entity_poly.type
_entity_poly.pdbx_seq_one_letter_code
_entity_poly.pdbx_strand_id
1 'polypeptide(L)'
;MEFDNGNRLFEFTLWNKTNPIPFLNNNWLNDKEYCLHFRDKGVPLYGDYSTKQTVFTQSANTDDKLHFDHPTIKPIERIKHFIINSSQPNDLILDCFSGSGTTCVAAKELNRRFIGIEIDVNYHRISVERLNGITTSGQTSIFTDFEQQDIFDFIGDEHGTSDNKGLI
;
A
#
# COMPACT_ATOMS: atom_id res chain seq x y z
N MET A 1 -5.06 -24.36 3.60
CA MET A 1 -6.12 -23.98 2.66
C MET A 1 -5.42 -23.68 1.35
N GLU A 2 -5.71 -24.38 0.30
CA GLU A 2 -5.19 -24.14 -1.05
C GLU A 2 -6.28 -23.45 -1.86
N PHE A 3 -5.90 -22.44 -2.61
CA PHE A 3 -6.75 -21.80 -3.61
C PHE A 3 -6.38 -22.36 -4.99
N ASP A 4 -7.32 -22.46 -5.89
CA ASP A 4 -7.19 -23.13 -7.20
C ASP A 4 -6.07 -22.62 -8.12
N ASN A 5 -5.44 -21.50 -7.79
CA ASN A 5 -4.33 -20.90 -8.54
C ASN A 5 -2.93 -21.27 -8.00
N GLY A 6 -2.84 -22.21 -7.06
CA GLY A 6 -1.57 -22.63 -6.45
C GLY A 6 -1.01 -21.70 -5.37
N ASN A 7 -1.66 -20.57 -5.11
CA ASN A 7 -1.29 -19.67 -4.03
C ASN A 7 -1.74 -20.26 -2.70
N ARG A 8 -0.84 -20.26 -1.73
CA ARG A 8 -1.12 -20.76 -0.39
C ARG A 8 -1.21 -19.62 0.59
N LEU A 9 -2.21 -19.70 1.48
CA LEU A 9 -2.18 -18.87 2.68
C LEU A 9 -0.87 -19.19 3.42
N PHE A 10 -0.03 -18.15 3.52
CA PHE A 10 1.28 -18.25 4.13
C PHE A 10 1.23 -17.94 5.61
N GLU A 11 0.60 -16.82 5.95
CA GLU A 11 0.52 -16.30 7.31
C GLU A 11 -0.66 -15.34 7.44
N PHE A 12 -1.05 -15.04 8.65
CA PHE A 12 -1.90 -13.89 8.95
C PHE A 12 -1.25 -13.01 10.00
N THR A 13 -1.48 -11.71 9.90
CA THR A 13 -1.06 -10.76 10.90
C THR A 13 -2.24 -10.09 11.57
N LEU A 14 -2.06 -9.72 12.82
CA LEU A 14 -3.08 -9.09 13.66
C LEU A 14 -2.67 -7.66 13.98
N TRP A 15 -3.56 -6.72 13.72
CA TRP A 15 -3.47 -5.39 14.28
C TRP A 15 -4.43 -5.26 15.48
N ASN A 16 -3.88 -5.09 16.67
CA ASN A 16 -4.59 -4.77 17.89
C ASN A 16 -4.59 -3.24 18.06
N LYS A 17 -5.77 -2.63 17.92
CA LYS A 17 -5.96 -1.17 18.02
C LYS A 17 -6.02 -0.77 19.49
N THR A 18 -5.21 0.21 19.90
CA THR A 18 -5.22 0.71 21.28
C THR A 18 -6.33 1.73 21.54
N ASN A 19 -6.94 2.27 20.49
CA ASN A 19 -8.01 3.25 20.54
C ASN A 19 -9.20 2.87 19.65
N PRO A 20 -9.82 1.68 19.85
CA PRO A 20 -10.97 1.27 19.04
C PRO A 20 -12.15 2.23 19.29
N ILE A 21 -12.93 2.47 18.22
CA ILE A 21 -14.16 3.25 18.35
C ILE A 21 -15.16 2.42 19.19
N PRO A 22 -15.70 2.96 20.30
CA PRO A 22 -16.68 2.26 21.09
C PRO A 22 -17.98 2.08 20.29
N PHE A 23 -18.44 0.84 20.15
CA PHE A 23 -19.78 0.57 19.66
C PHE A 23 -20.78 0.71 20.79
N LEU A 24 -21.82 1.50 20.57
CA LEU A 24 -23.00 1.51 21.42
C LEU A 24 -23.75 0.20 21.22
N ASN A 25 -24.16 -0.47 22.29
CA ASN A 25 -25.01 -1.66 22.35
C ASN A 25 -24.28 -3.01 22.23
N ASN A 26 -24.26 -3.78 23.29
CA ASN A 26 -24.07 -5.24 23.44
C ASN A 26 -23.09 -5.95 22.45
N ASN A 27 -22.20 -5.23 21.78
CA ASN A 27 -21.21 -5.78 20.86
C ASN A 27 -19.80 -5.71 21.45
N TRP A 28 -18.99 -6.68 21.07
CA TRP A 28 -17.56 -6.62 21.35
C TRP A 28 -16.92 -5.44 20.62
N LEU A 29 -15.88 -4.88 21.21
CA LEU A 29 -15.09 -3.83 20.54
C LEU A 29 -14.45 -4.38 19.27
N ASN A 30 -14.51 -3.59 18.19
CA ASN A 30 -13.77 -3.87 16.95
C ASN A 30 -12.32 -3.38 17.08
N ASP A 31 -11.59 -3.97 18.00
CA ASP A 31 -10.22 -3.61 18.34
C ASP A 31 -9.16 -4.35 17.48
N LYS A 32 -9.59 -5.24 16.60
CA LYS A 32 -8.70 -6.08 15.81
C LYS A 32 -8.96 -5.97 14.31
N GLU A 33 -7.90 -5.95 13.54
CA GLU A 33 -7.93 -6.18 12.10
C GLU A 33 -6.94 -7.27 11.73
N TYR A 34 -7.37 -8.15 10.83
CA TYR A 34 -6.54 -9.23 10.31
C TYR A 34 -6.11 -8.92 8.89
N CYS A 35 -4.86 -9.27 8.56
CA CYS A 35 -4.37 -9.27 7.20
C CYS A 35 -3.93 -10.69 6.85
N LEU A 36 -4.44 -11.21 5.74
CA LEU A 36 -4.08 -12.52 5.21
C LEU A 36 -2.96 -12.36 4.18
N HIS A 37 -1.88 -13.09 4.35
CA HIS A 37 -0.73 -13.06 3.46
C HIS A 37 -0.71 -14.31 2.61
N PHE A 38 -0.65 -14.13 1.31
CA PHE A 38 -0.49 -15.18 0.31
C PHE A 38 0.83 -14.98 -0.41
N ARG A 39 1.47 -16.05 -0.79
CA ARG A 39 2.67 -15.98 -1.63
C ARG A 39 2.81 -17.23 -2.48
N ASP A 40 3.50 -17.08 -3.59
CA ASP A 40 3.90 -18.19 -4.44
C ASP A 40 4.97 -19.04 -3.76
N LYS A 41 5.00 -20.33 -4.13
CA LYS A 41 6.00 -21.26 -3.63
C LYS A 41 7.40 -20.81 -4.04
N GLY A 42 8.30 -20.74 -3.06
CA GLY A 42 9.71 -20.37 -3.29
C GLY A 42 10.00 -18.87 -3.24
N VAL A 43 9.00 -18.01 -3.18
CA VAL A 43 9.21 -16.57 -2.96
C VAL A 43 9.70 -16.36 -1.53
N PRO A 44 10.85 -15.69 -1.31
CA PRO A 44 11.36 -15.45 0.02
C PRO A 44 10.53 -14.43 0.79
N LEU A 45 10.58 -14.47 2.11
CA LEU A 45 10.20 -13.37 2.96
C LEU A 45 11.47 -12.57 3.26
N TYR A 46 11.48 -11.31 2.79
CA TYR A 46 12.57 -10.37 3.04
C TYR A 46 12.55 -9.85 4.49
N GLY A 47 13.28 -8.80 4.78
CA GLY A 47 13.33 -8.24 6.12
C GLY A 47 14.10 -9.10 7.12
N ASP A 48 14.23 -8.60 8.34
CA ASP A 48 14.96 -9.23 9.44
C ASP A 48 14.03 -9.73 10.55
N TYR A 49 14.59 -10.21 11.64
CA TYR A 49 13.83 -10.71 12.78
C TYR A 49 12.87 -9.65 13.36
N SER A 50 13.31 -8.39 13.42
CA SER A 50 12.51 -7.30 14.00
C SER A 50 11.32 -6.91 13.15
N THR A 51 11.40 -7.09 11.82
CA THR A 51 10.35 -6.74 10.86
C THR A 51 9.36 -7.88 10.59
N LYS A 52 9.62 -9.10 11.07
CA LYS A 52 8.78 -10.29 10.81
C LYS A 52 7.74 -10.57 11.90
N GLN A 53 7.37 -9.55 12.67
CA GLN A 53 6.34 -9.69 13.70
C GLN A 53 4.95 -9.88 13.06
N THR A 54 4.13 -10.71 13.68
CA THR A 54 2.76 -11.02 13.20
C THR A 54 1.68 -10.30 14.01
N VAL A 55 2.04 -9.72 15.15
CA VAL A 55 1.11 -8.96 16.01
C VAL A 55 1.61 -7.52 16.16
N PHE A 56 0.74 -6.57 15.81
CA PHE A 56 1.00 -5.14 15.91
C PHE A 56 0.04 -4.53 16.90
N THR A 57 0.55 -3.86 17.93
CA THR A 57 -0.27 -3.08 18.87
C THR A 57 0.00 -1.60 18.62
N GLN A 58 -0.96 -0.93 18.01
CA GLN A 58 -0.83 0.46 17.57
C GLN A 58 -2.20 1.14 17.54
N SER A 59 -2.24 2.44 17.83
CA SER A 59 -3.45 3.24 17.65
C SER A 59 -3.87 3.30 16.18
N ALA A 60 -5.18 3.43 15.95
CA ALA A 60 -5.67 3.86 14.66
C ALA A 60 -5.11 5.26 14.36
N ASN A 61 -4.74 5.48 13.11
CA ASN A 61 -4.12 6.72 12.67
C ASN A 61 -5.13 7.87 12.75
N THR A 62 -5.15 8.58 13.87
CA THR A 62 -6.04 9.72 14.10
C THR A 62 -5.51 11.00 13.49
N ASP A 63 -4.21 11.19 13.47
CA ASP A 63 -3.58 12.42 13.01
C ASP A 63 -3.72 12.58 11.49
N ASP A 64 -3.44 11.55 10.71
CA ASP A 64 -3.63 11.59 9.26
C ASP A 64 -5.12 11.73 8.88
N LYS A 65 -6.04 11.20 9.67
CA LYS A 65 -7.47 11.38 9.44
C LYS A 65 -7.90 12.85 9.56
N LEU A 66 -7.31 13.59 10.48
CA LEU A 66 -7.57 15.02 10.63
C LEU A 66 -6.97 15.83 9.48
N HIS A 67 -5.85 15.38 8.92
CA HIS A 67 -5.14 16.08 7.87
C HIS A 67 -5.68 15.80 6.46
N PHE A 68 -6.26 14.61 6.22
CA PHE A 68 -6.58 14.15 4.87
C PHE A 68 -8.05 13.77 4.64
N ASP A 69 -8.94 14.10 5.56
CA ASP A 69 -10.40 13.88 5.45
C ASP A 69 -10.79 12.49 4.88
N HIS A 70 -10.16 11.46 5.42
CA HIS A 70 -10.45 10.08 5.04
C HIS A 70 -10.73 9.21 6.27
N PRO A 71 -11.85 8.49 6.31
CA PRO A 71 -12.34 7.83 7.54
C PRO A 71 -11.48 6.66 8.01
N THR A 72 -10.73 6.02 7.12
CA THR A 72 -10.06 4.75 7.39
C THR A 72 -8.59 4.71 6.98
N ILE A 73 -7.85 5.82 7.13
CA ILE A 73 -6.42 5.86 6.82
C ILE A 73 -5.67 4.84 7.67
N LYS A 74 -4.92 3.96 7.03
CA LYS A 74 -4.10 2.97 7.72
C LYS A 74 -2.80 3.59 8.22
N PRO A 75 -2.26 3.15 9.37
CA PRO A 75 -0.95 3.60 9.83
C PRO A 75 0.14 3.23 8.80
N ILE A 76 0.91 4.22 8.37
CA ILE A 76 1.90 4.06 7.31
C ILE A 76 3.01 3.07 7.71
N GLU A 77 3.44 3.07 8.96
CA GLU A 77 4.47 2.17 9.46
C GLU A 77 4.07 0.69 9.34
N ARG A 78 2.78 0.38 9.50
CA ARG A 78 2.28 -0.96 9.28
C ARG A 78 2.37 -1.38 7.81
N ILE A 79 2.02 -0.49 6.89
CA ILE A 79 2.12 -0.76 5.45
C ILE A 79 3.58 -0.91 5.04
N LYS A 80 4.47 -0.04 5.53
CA LYS A 80 5.92 -0.18 5.32
C LYS A 80 6.43 -1.54 5.78
N HIS A 81 5.98 -2.00 6.93
CA HIS A 81 6.34 -3.32 7.46
C HIS A 81 5.98 -4.45 6.48
N PHE A 82 4.80 -4.41 5.88
CA PHE A 82 4.42 -5.40 4.87
C PHE A 82 5.28 -5.29 3.61
N ILE A 83 5.52 -4.08 3.12
CA ILE A 83 6.34 -3.84 1.93
C ILE A 83 7.77 -4.32 2.12
N ILE A 84 8.42 -4.03 3.26
CA ILE A 84 9.79 -4.46 3.57
C ILE A 84 9.90 -5.98 3.56
N ASN A 85 8.91 -6.69 4.09
CA ASN A 85 8.94 -8.14 4.17
C ASN A 85 8.57 -8.84 2.84
N SER A 86 7.87 -8.17 1.93
CA SER A 86 7.36 -8.77 0.70
C SER A 86 8.06 -8.33 -0.58
N SER A 87 8.93 -7.33 -0.51
CA SER A 87 9.57 -6.75 -1.69
C SER A 87 10.97 -6.22 -1.42
N GLN A 88 11.71 -5.95 -2.50
CA GLN A 88 13.02 -5.28 -2.49
C GLN A 88 12.91 -3.87 -3.09
N PRO A 89 13.91 -2.98 -2.85
CA PRO A 89 13.98 -1.70 -3.56
C PRO A 89 13.85 -1.87 -5.07
N ASN A 90 13.12 -0.95 -5.72
CA ASN A 90 12.75 -0.94 -7.12
C ASN A 90 11.71 -1.98 -7.58
N ASP A 91 11.23 -2.86 -6.70
CA ASP A 91 10.09 -3.72 -7.01
C ASP A 91 8.82 -2.87 -7.20
N LEU A 92 7.84 -3.43 -7.90
CA LEU A 92 6.55 -2.80 -8.15
C LEU A 92 5.52 -3.25 -7.11
N ILE A 93 4.91 -2.29 -6.45
CA ILE A 93 3.80 -2.48 -5.50
C ILE A 93 2.50 -2.08 -6.18
N LEU A 94 1.52 -2.98 -6.19
CA LEU A 94 0.17 -2.71 -6.70
C LEU A 94 -0.83 -2.66 -5.55
N ASP A 95 -1.62 -1.58 -5.52
CA ASP A 95 -2.77 -1.44 -4.62
C ASP A 95 -4.01 -1.12 -5.45
N CYS A 96 -4.88 -2.11 -5.64
CA CYS A 96 -6.09 -1.97 -6.46
C CYS A 96 -7.22 -1.18 -5.77
N PHE A 97 -7.07 -0.83 -4.50
CA PHE A 97 -8.05 -0.08 -3.69
C PHE A 97 -7.33 0.93 -2.80
N SER A 98 -6.57 1.82 -3.45
CA SER A 98 -5.55 2.62 -2.76
C SER A 98 -6.12 3.65 -1.77
N GLY A 99 -7.40 4.00 -1.87
CA GLY A 99 -8.04 4.96 -1.00
C GLY A 99 -7.27 6.27 -0.94
N SER A 100 -6.85 6.66 0.25
CA SER A 100 -6.01 7.84 0.48
C SER A 100 -4.52 7.64 0.15
N GLY A 101 -4.14 6.54 -0.52
CA GLY A 101 -2.79 6.31 -1.04
C GLY A 101 -1.73 5.89 -0.02
N THR A 102 -2.09 5.37 1.14
CA THR A 102 -1.11 5.00 2.18
C THR A 102 -0.07 4.00 1.67
N THR A 103 -0.49 3.00 0.87
CA THR A 103 0.42 2.02 0.26
C THR A 103 1.39 2.68 -0.72
N CYS A 104 0.89 3.59 -1.55
CA CYS A 104 1.71 4.30 -2.53
C CYS A 104 2.76 5.20 -1.86
N VAL A 105 2.36 5.94 -0.81
CA VAL A 105 3.29 6.76 -0.01
C VAL A 105 4.34 5.89 0.65
N ALA A 106 3.94 4.78 1.28
CA ALA A 106 4.87 3.86 1.93
C ALA A 106 5.86 3.23 0.91
N ALA A 107 5.38 2.85 -0.27
CA ALA A 107 6.22 2.33 -1.34
C ALA A 107 7.25 3.36 -1.81
N LYS A 108 6.81 4.61 -2.06
CA LYS A 108 7.69 5.74 -2.41
C LYS A 108 8.79 5.95 -1.38
N GLU A 109 8.44 6.06 -0.10
CA GLU A 109 9.41 6.27 0.99
C GLU A 109 10.41 5.12 1.15
N LEU A 110 10.04 3.94 0.72
CA LEU A 110 10.89 2.75 0.74
C LEU A 110 11.64 2.49 -0.58
N ASN A 111 11.61 3.42 -1.54
CA ASN A 111 12.21 3.29 -2.87
C ASN A 111 11.64 2.10 -3.66
N ARG A 112 10.33 1.88 -3.60
CA ARG A 112 9.60 0.95 -4.46
C ARG A 112 8.81 1.74 -5.49
N ARG A 113 8.67 1.18 -6.70
CA ARG A 113 7.69 1.67 -7.66
C ARG A 113 6.29 1.29 -7.19
N PHE A 114 5.28 2.00 -7.62
CA PHE A 114 3.91 1.70 -7.20
C PHE A 114 2.88 2.03 -8.27
N ILE A 115 1.77 1.29 -8.23
CA ILE A 115 0.53 1.59 -8.94
C ILE A 115 -0.59 1.58 -7.90
N GLY A 116 -1.30 2.69 -7.78
CA GLY A 116 -2.50 2.81 -6.96
C GLY A 116 -3.72 3.00 -7.85
N ILE A 117 -4.77 2.23 -7.60
CA ILE A 117 -6.05 2.34 -8.32
C ILE A 117 -7.11 2.73 -7.29
N GLU A 118 -7.85 3.80 -7.57
CA GLU A 118 -8.94 4.28 -6.73
C GLU A 118 -10.10 4.75 -7.61
N ILE A 119 -11.32 4.29 -7.32
CA ILE A 119 -12.51 4.61 -8.08
C ILE A 119 -13.16 5.94 -7.63
N ASP A 120 -13.00 6.30 -6.36
CA ASP A 120 -13.50 7.56 -5.82
C ASP A 120 -12.56 8.70 -6.17
N VAL A 121 -13.06 9.66 -6.95
CA VAL A 121 -12.25 10.79 -7.44
C VAL A 121 -11.72 11.67 -6.31
N ASN A 122 -12.41 11.77 -5.17
CA ASN A 122 -11.95 12.58 -4.03
C ASN A 122 -10.81 11.85 -3.30
N TYR A 123 -10.93 10.54 -3.09
CA TYR A 123 -9.87 9.75 -2.49
C TYR A 123 -8.64 9.67 -3.41
N HIS A 124 -8.84 9.55 -4.72
CA HIS A 124 -7.75 9.64 -5.68
C HIS A 124 -7.02 10.99 -5.57
N ARG A 125 -7.75 12.12 -5.53
CA ARG A 125 -7.15 13.45 -5.33
C ARG A 125 -6.35 13.53 -4.04
N ILE A 126 -6.92 13.04 -2.91
CA ILE A 126 -6.23 12.98 -1.62
C ILE A 126 -4.94 12.16 -1.72
N SER A 127 -4.96 11.02 -2.42
CA SER A 127 -3.78 10.18 -2.59
C SER A 127 -2.66 10.90 -3.35
N VAL A 128 -3.01 11.62 -4.41
CA VAL A 128 -2.06 12.44 -5.19
C VAL A 128 -1.49 13.59 -4.36
N GLU A 129 -2.32 14.28 -3.58
CA GLU A 129 -1.87 15.35 -2.68
C GLU A 129 -0.88 14.82 -1.62
N ARG A 130 -1.17 13.66 -1.02
CA ARG A 130 -0.26 13.00 -0.07
C ARG A 130 1.06 12.60 -0.72
N LEU A 131 1.02 12.06 -1.92
CA LEU A 131 2.22 11.70 -2.68
C LEU A 131 3.09 12.91 -3.01
N ASN A 132 2.48 14.07 -3.23
CA ASN A 132 3.16 15.34 -3.46
C ASN A 132 3.51 16.08 -2.16
N GLY A 133 3.24 15.50 -1.00
CA GLY A 133 3.50 16.11 0.29
C GLY A 133 2.59 17.30 0.62
N ILE A 134 1.42 17.41 0.01
CA ILE A 134 0.44 18.46 0.27
C ILE A 134 -0.55 17.96 1.32
N THR A 135 -0.76 18.72 2.38
CA THR A 135 -1.82 18.46 3.36
C THR A 135 -3.06 19.30 3.03
N THR A 136 -4.24 18.88 3.50
CA THR A 136 -5.49 19.65 3.33
C THR A 136 -5.42 21.05 3.92
N SER A 137 -4.48 21.33 4.83
CA SER A 137 -4.17 22.66 5.36
C SER A 137 -3.30 23.49 4.40
N GLY A 138 -2.91 22.97 3.25
CA GLY A 138 -2.04 23.65 2.28
C GLY A 138 -0.57 23.77 2.71
N GLN A 139 -0.18 23.12 3.80
CA GLN A 139 1.21 23.03 4.21
C GLN A 139 1.92 21.95 3.41
N THR A 140 2.95 22.32 2.68
CA THR A 140 3.81 21.37 1.96
C THR A 140 4.71 20.65 2.96
N SER A 141 4.56 19.33 3.09
CA SER A 141 5.58 18.53 3.76
C SER A 141 6.81 18.46 2.86
N ILE A 142 8.00 18.65 3.43
CA ILE A 142 9.26 18.68 2.69
C ILE A 142 9.62 17.25 2.28
N PHE A 143 9.01 16.75 1.22
CA PHE A 143 9.48 15.57 0.51
C PHE A 143 9.81 16.01 -0.91
N THR A 144 11.07 16.43 -1.10
CA THR A 144 11.61 16.80 -2.40
C THR A 144 11.98 15.55 -3.18
N ASP A 145 11.57 15.56 -4.45
CA ASP A 145 12.17 14.90 -5.61
C ASP A 145 12.22 13.37 -5.65
N PHE A 146 11.09 12.77 -6.05
CA PHE A 146 11.12 11.56 -6.86
C PHE A 146 10.19 11.76 -8.07
N GLU A 147 10.73 11.70 -9.27
CA GLU A 147 9.94 11.72 -10.50
C GLU A 147 9.04 10.47 -10.53
N GLN A 148 7.75 10.70 -10.56
CA GLN A 148 6.77 9.67 -10.83
C GLN A 148 6.87 9.34 -12.32
N GLN A 149 7.31 8.13 -12.66
CA GLN A 149 7.20 7.62 -14.01
C GLN A 149 5.73 7.35 -14.31
N ASP A 150 5.18 8.03 -15.30
CA ASP A 150 3.77 7.88 -15.67
C ASP A 150 3.48 6.43 -16.13
N ILE A 151 2.28 5.93 -15.79
CA ILE A 151 1.81 4.60 -16.21
C ILE A 151 1.91 4.40 -17.72
N PHE A 152 1.84 5.47 -18.50
CA PHE A 152 1.97 5.44 -19.96
C PHE A 152 3.36 5.09 -20.45
N ASP A 153 4.42 5.42 -19.70
CA ASP A 153 5.78 5.02 -20.06
C ASP A 153 6.03 3.52 -19.85
N PHE A 154 5.30 2.93 -18.90
CA PHE A 154 5.41 1.49 -18.59
C PHE A 154 4.70 0.60 -19.62
N ILE A 155 3.63 1.08 -20.26
CA ILE A 155 2.88 0.34 -21.31
C ILE A 155 3.55 0.48 -22.68
N GLY A 156 4.40 1.50 -22.88
CA GLY A 156 5.03 1.81 -24.17
C GLY A 156 6.13 0.86 -24.61
N ASP A 157 6.77 0.15 -23.69
CA ASP A 157 7.95 -0.67 -23.98
C ASP A 157 7.64 -2.11 -24.41
N GLU A 158 6.39 -2.57 -24.37
CA GLU A 158 6.03 -3.92 -24.83
C GLU A 158 5.59 -4.00 -26.30
N HIS A 159 5.53 -2.92 -27.02
CA HIS A 159 5.35 -2.91 -28.48
C HIS A 159 6.67 -2.66 -29.23
N GLY A 160 7.67 -3.48 -28.91
CA GLY A 160 8.87 -3.62 -29.72
C GLY A 160 8.54 -4.20 -31.09
N THR A 161 8.57 -3.33 -32.08
CA THR A 161 8.95 -3.57 -33.49
C THR A 161 8.68 -4.98 -34.03
N SER A 162 7.54 -5.19 -34.63
CA SER A 162 7.46 -6.13 -35.75
C SER A 162 8.06 -5.47 -37.00
N ASP A 163 9.29 -5.79 -37.30
CA ASP A 163 9.93 -5.53 -38.59
C ASP A 163 9.10 -6.13 -39.73
N ASN A 164 8.31 -5.31 -40.36
CA ASN A 164 7.76 -5.60 -41.67
C ASN A 164 8.84 -5.37 -42.71
N LYS A 165 9.76 -6.35 -42.90
CA LYS A 165 10.57 -6.41 -44.10
C LYS A 165 9.72 -6.97 -45.21
N GLY A 166 9.52 -6.11 -46.20
CA GLY A 166 8.73 -6.34 -47.37
C GLY A 166 9.12 -7.58 -48.20
N LEU A 167 8.14 -8.06 -48.90
CA LEU A 167 8.30 -8.88 -50.08
C LEU A 167 7.77 -8.09 -51.30
N ILE A 168 8.64 -7.95 -52.22
CA ILE A 168 8.41 -7.52 -53.61
C ILE A 168 7.48 -8.51 -54.29
#